data_5e2f031c0e04f2916f801d2de04a4eff
#
_entry.id   5e2f031c0e04f2916f801d2de04a4eff
#
_cell.length_a   1.000
_cell.length_b   1.000
_cell.length_c   1.000
_cell.angle_alpha   90.00
_cell.angle_beta   90.00
_cell.angle_gamma   90.00
#
_symmetry.space_group_name_H-M   'P 1'
#
loop_
_entity.id
_entity.type
_entity.pdbx_description
1 polymer ?
#
loop_
_entity_poly.entity_id
_entity_poly.type
_entity_poly.pdbx_seq_one_letter_code
_entity_poly.pdbx_strand_id
1 'polypeptide(L)'
;MPVSGAGLDYLRARVCQVPPADGDLRYLPKLRHFSGYSGPVLVALITDTLTGEPLSLHRTWIRPDGKKADVSPPRMLLKDHPIAGGVIRLWPDEVVTSGLGIAEGIETALSLAHGFAPVWACIDAGHLAKFPVLNGIQDLIIAADNDPRGREAADACAARWADHAAVRVIHAETDGADLNDEVHSWVM
;
A
#
# COMPACT_ATOMS: atom_id res chain seq x y z
N MET A 1 8.76 8.02 -13.25
CA MET A 1 10.07 7.30 -13.14
C MET A 1 9.95 6.26 -12.03
N PRO A 2 10.68 5.14 -12.06
CA PRO A 2 10.78 4.24 -10.92
C PRO A 2 11.15 4.99 -9.63
N VAL A 3 10.93 4.38 -8.47
CA VAL A 3 11.26 5.02 -7.19
C VAL A 3 12.77 5.28 -7.12
N SER A 4 13.14 6.53 -6.88
CA SER A 4 14.53 7.01 -6.89
C SER A 4 14.67 8.26 -6.02
N GLY A 5 15.90 8.77 -5.81
CA GLY A 5 16.15 9.99 -5.06
C GLY A 5 15.44 10.03 -3.71
N ALA A 6 14.82 11.15 -3.37
CA ALA A 6 14.10 11.32 -2.11
C ALA A 6 12.97 10.28 -1.88
N GLY A 7 12.41 9.68 -2.95
CA GLY A 7 11.45 8.57 -2.83
C GLY A 7 12.10 7.31 -2.27
N LEU A 8 13.30 6.99 -2.75
CA LEU A 8 14.07 5.86 -2.26
C LEU A 8 14.56 6.09 -0.82
N ASP A 9 15.00 7.32 -0.52
CA ASP A 9 15.41 7.70 0.83
C ASP A 9 14.25 7.63 1.82
N TYR A 10 13.05 8.04 1.38
CA TYR A 10 11.81 7.90 2.16
C TYR A 10 11.50 6.44 2.49
N LEU A 11 11.51 5.54 1.50
CA LEU A 11 11.23 4.12 1.74
C LEU A 11 12.29 3.49 2.64
N ARG A 12 13.57 3.82 2.45
CA ARG A 12 14.65 3.32 3.32
C ARG A 12 14.53 3.80 4.76
N ALA A 13 14.23 5.09 4.96
CA ALA A 13 14.03 5.66 6.29
C ALA A 13 12.83 5.04 7.02
N ARG A 14 11.86 4.51 6.28
CA ARG A 14 10.70 3.78 6.80
C ARG A 14 10.91 2.27 6.84
N VAL A 15 12.12 1.80 6.54
CA VAL A 15 12.45 0.36 6.48
C VAL A 15 11.48 -0.43 5.56
N CYS A 16 10.98 0.22 4.52
CA CYS A 16 10.14 -0.40 3.51
C CYS A 16 10.98 -1.12 2.45
N GLN A 17 10.52 -2.26 1.96
CA GLN A 17 11.06 -2.84 0.73
C GLN A 17 10.82 -1.90 -0.45
N VAL A 18 11.78 -1.88 -1.38
CA VAL A 18 11.62 -1.11 -2.62
C VAL A 18 10.89 -1.99 -3.62
N PRO A 19 9.71 -1.57 -4.11
CA PRO A 19 8.96 -2.37 -5.07
C PRO A 19 9.69 -2.41 -6.42
N PRO A 20 9.41 -3.40 -7.27
CA PRO A 20 9.97 -3.50 -8.62
C PRO A 20 9.59 -2.28 -9.46
N ALA A 21 10.42 -1.99 -10.47
CA ALA A 21 10.26 -0.78 -11.30
C ALA A 21 9.02 -0.79 -12.20
N ASP A 22 8.47 -1.95 -12.47
CA ASP A 22 7.26 -2.20 -13.25
C ASP A 22 5.97 -2.22 -12.40
N GLY A 23 6.06 -2.30 -11.06
CA GLY A 23 4.91 -2.04 -10.17
C GLY A 23 4.36 -0.62 -10.30
N ASP A 24 3.26 -0.31 -9.65
CA ASP A 24 2.50 0.96 -9.83
C ASP A 24 3.02 2.15 -9.03
N LEU A 25 4.10 2.00 -8.25
CA LEU A 25 4.67 3.11 -7.48
C LEU A 25 5.74 3.85 -8.29
N ARG A 26 5.61 5.18 -8.34
CA ARG A 26 6.49 6.07 -9.09
C ARG A 26 7.00 7.21 -8.21
N TYR A 27 8.09 7.83 -8.63
CA TYR A 27 8.66 9.02 -8.01
C TYR A 27 8.61 10.21 -8.95
N LEU A 28 8.16 11.35 -8.44
CA LEU A 28 8.29 12.65 -9.09
C LEU A 28 9.12 13.59 -8.21
N PRO A 29 10.17 14.23 -8.75
CA PRO A 29 11.04 15.11 -7.96
C PRO A 29 10.33 16.38 -7.51
N LYS A 30 9.25 16.77 -8.20
CA LYS A 30 8.52 17.99 -7.88
C LYS A 30 7.08 17.91 -8.34
N LEU A 31 6.14 18.11 -7.41
CA LEU A 31 4.73 18.30 -7.68
C LEU A 31 4.19 19.39 -6.74
N ARG A 32 3.34 20.27 -7.27
CA ARG A 32 2.71 21.31 -6.46
C ARG A 32 1.54 20.74 -5.65
N HIS A 33 1.55 20.99 -4.35
CA HIS A 33 0.42 20.79 -3.45
C HIS A 33 -0.49 22.01 -3.47
N PHE A 34 -1.78 21.87 -3.19
CA PHE A 34 -2.72 23.01 -3.18
C PHE A 34 -2.39 24.06 -2.11
N SER A 35 -1.69 23.69 -1.02
CA SER A 35 -1.20 24.65 0.00
C SER A 35 -0.12 25.61 -0.54
N GLY A 36 0.33 25.43 -1.78
CA GLY A 36 1.44 26.19 -2.37
C GLY A 36 2.81 25.54 -2.22
N TYR A 37 2.95 24.50 -1.37
CA TYR A 37 4.18 23.70 -1.28
C TYR A 37 4.48 23.02 -2.63
N SER A 38 5.76 22.87 -2.94
CA SER A 38 6.20 22.18 -4.14
C SER A 38 7.43 21.35 -3.81
N GLY A 39 7.32 20.05 -3.95
CA GLY A 39 8.39 19.13 -3.55
C GLY A 39 8.22 17.73 -4.09
N PRO A 40 9.08 16.79 -3.65
CA PRO A 40 9.07 15.42 -4.10
C PRO A 40 7.81 14.67 -3.65
N VAL A 41 7.36 13.75 -4.51
CA VAL A 41 6.11 13.00 -4.32
C VAL A 41 6.31 11.54 -4.73
N LEU A 42 5.81 10.62 -3.94
CA LEU A 42 5.49 9.27 -4.37
C LEU A 42 4.08 9.28 -4.99
N VAL A 43 3.97 8.76 -6.20
CA VAL A 43 2.72 8.64 -6.95
C VAL A 43 2.46 7.19 -7.23
N ALA A 44 1.32 6.68 -6.79
CA ALA A 44 0.88 5.33 -7.09
C ALA A 44 -0.36 5.37 -8.02
N LEU A 45 -0.35 4.53 -9.05
CA LEU A 45 -1.53 4.31 -9.86
C LEU A 45 -2.51 3.43 -9.08
N ILE A 46 -3.77 3.83 -9.06
CA ILE A 46 -4.87 3.01 -8.56
C ILE A 46 -5.56 2.43 -9.79
N THR A 47 -5.64 1.11 -9.83
CA THR A 47 -6.28 0.36 -10.90
C THR A 47 -7.43 -0.47 -10.35
N ASP A 48 -8.44 -0.73 -11.15
CA ASP A 48 -9.52 -1.66 -10.78
C ASP A 48 -8.94 -3.05 -10.49
N THR A 49 -9.33 -3.64 -9.38
CA THR A 49 -8.76 -4.90 -8.90
C THR A 49 -9.00 -6.08 -9.85
N LEU A 50 -10.12 -6.09 -10.57
CA LEU A 50 -10.51 -7.20 -11.44
C LEU A 50 -10.08 -7.00 -12.89
N THR A 51 -10.13 -5.76 -13.39
CA THR A 51 -9.87 -5.47 -14.81
C THR A 51 -8.49 -4.91 -15.07
N GLY A 52 -7.81 -4.36 -14.06
CA GLY A 52 -6.54 -3.66 -14.21
C GLY A 52 -6.65 -2.26 -14.82
N GLU A 53 -7.86 -1.81 -15.16
CA GLU A 53 -8.09 -0.50 -15.77
C GLU A 53 -7.72 0.64 -14.81
N PRO A 54 -7.07 1.71 -15.30
CA PRO A 54 -6.71 2.86 -14.47
C PRO A 54 -7.94 3.57 -13.92
N LEU A 55 -7.96 3.83 -12.60
CA LEU A 55 -9.03 4.55 -11.92
C LEU A 55 -8.57 5.92 -11.45
N SER A 56 -7.48 6.00 -10.70
CA SER A 56 -7.07 7.21 -10.00
C SER A 56 -5.57 7.21 -9.69
N LEU A 57 -5.11 8.26 -9.01
CA LEU A 57 -3.75 8.36 -8.49
C LEU A 57 -3.78 8.63 -6.99
N HIS A 58 -2.95 7.91 -6.25
CA HIS A 58 -2.59 8.21 -4.87
C HIS A 58 -1.27 8.97 -4.86
N ARG A 59 -1.21 10.10 -4.17
CA ARG A 59 -0.04 10.99 -4.10
C ARG A 59 0.36 11.21 -2.65
N THR A 60 1.61 10.95 -2.32
CA THR A 60 2.19 11.22 -0.99
C THR A 60 3.32 12.20 -1.13
N TRP A 61 3.16 13.43 -0.63
CA TRP A 61 4.24 14.41 -0.57
C TRP A 61 5.21 14.03 0.52
N ILE A 62 6.47 13.97 0.16
CA ILE A 62 7.57 13.56 1.02
C ILE A 62 8.63 14.66 1.10
N ARG A 63 9.54 14.56 2.05
CA ARG A 63 10.67 15.47 2.20
C ARG A 63 11.95 14.80 1.72
N PRO A 64 12.99 15.60 1.35
CA PRO A 64 14.29 15.05 1.01
C PRO A 64 14.95 14.25 2.13
N ASP A 65 14.54 14.47 3.41
CA ASP A 65 15.01 13.71 4.58
C ASP A 65 14.25 12.40 4.81
N GLY A 66 13.41 11.97 3.86
CA GLY A 66 12.62 10.74 3.94
C GLY A 66 11.35 10.82 4.79
N LYS A 67 11.00 11.98 5.34
CA LYS A 67 9.74 12.17 6.08
C LYS A 67 8.61 12.60 5.14
N LYS A 68 7.37 12.44 5.58
CA LYS A 68 6.22 13.07 4.91
C LYS A 68 6.39 14.58 4.94
N ALA A 69 5.97 15.27 3.87
CA ALA A 69 5.98 16.71 3.82
C ALA A 69 5.07 17.30 4.91
N ASP A 70 5.47 18.45 5.44
CA ASP A 70 4.69 19.20 6.43
C ASP A 70 3.59 20.01 5.73
N VAL A 71 2.63 19.30 5.16
CA VAL A 71 1.44 19.82 4.48
C VAL A 71 0.22 19.03 4.90
N SER A 72 -0.95 19.63 4.86
CA SER A 72 -2.18 18.97 5.25
C SER A 72 -3.20 18.95 4.10
N PRO A 73 -3.67 17.77 3.70
CA PRO A 73 -3.17 16.44 4.04
C PRO A 73 -1.89 16.09 3.24
N PRO A 74 -0.93 15.34 3.79
CA PRO A 74 0.28 14.94 3.04
C PRO A 74 0.01 13.85 2.00
N ARG A 75 -1.15 13.19 2.06
CA ARG A 75 -1.65 12.20 1.10
C ARG A 75 -2.90 12.69 0.44
N MET A 76 -3.02 12.52 -0.87
CA MET A 76 -4.20 12.92 -1.63
C MET A 76 -4.47 11.95 -2.77
N LEU A 77 -5.75 11.72 -3.00
CA LEU A 77 -6.24 11.08 -4.22
C LEU A 77 -6.44 12.11 -5.34
N LEU A 78 -6.50 11.66 -6.56
CA LEU A 78 -6.87 12.53 -7.68
C LEU A 78 -8.37 12.86 -7.56
N LYS A 79 -8.69 14.17 -7.57
CA LYS A 79 -10.06 14.63 -7.43
C LYS A 79 -10.91 14.20 -8.63
N ASP A 80 -12.19 13.94 -8.39
CA ASP A 80 -13.20 13.59 -9.40
C ASP A 80 -12.90 12.30 -10.20
N HIS A 81 -12.07 11.41 -9.63
CA HIS A 81 -11.79 10.09 -10.16
C HIS A 81 -12.29 9.00 -9.21
N PRO A 82 -12.94 7.94 -9.72
CA PRO A 82 -13.42 6.85 -8.88
C PRO A 82 -12.24 6.08 -8.27
N ILE A 83 -12.45 5.53 -7.09
CA ILE A 83 -11.49 4.62 -6.43
C ILE A 83 -12.16 3.31 -5.97
N ALA A 84 -13.48 3.22 -6.09
CA ALA A 84 -14.21 2.02 -5.68
C ALA A 84 -13.74 0.79 -6.46
N GLY A 85 -13.43 -0.29 -5.74
CA GLY A 85 -12.85 -1.50 -6.33
C GLY A 85 -11.38 -1.36 -6.72
N GLY A 86 -10.72 -0.26 -6.34
CA GLY A 86 -9.34 0.02 -6.71
C GLY A 86 -8.32 -0.61 -5.78
N VAL A 87 -7.14 -0.87 -6.32
CA VAL A 87 -5.94 -1.37 -5.64
C VAL A 87 -4.70 -0.70 -6.22
N ILE A 88 -3.62 -0.66 -5.47
CA ILE A 88 -2.28 -0.27 -5.94
C ILE A 88 -1.45 -1.53 -6.09
N ARG A 89 -1.10 -1.89 -7.31
CA ARG A 89 -0.26 -3.05 -7.62
C ARG A 89 1.22 -2.72 -7.43
N LEU A 90 1.71 -2.88 -6.20
CA LEU A 90 3.12 -2.64 -5.91
C LEU A 90 4.04 -3.64 -6.62
N TRP A 91 3.56 -4.84 -6.89
CA TRP A 91 4.08 -5.82 -7.82
C TRP A 91 3.10 -6.04 -8.96
N PRO A 92 3.57 -6.20 -10.22
CA PRO A 92 2.68 -6.38 -11.37
C PRO A 92 1.96 -7.74 -11.32
N ASP A 93 0.84 -7.84 -12.05
CA ASP A 93 -0.01 -9.05 -12.08
C ASP A 93 0.76 -10.29 -12.54
N GLU A 94 1.73 -10.12 -13.43
CA GLU A 94 2.49 -11.20 -14.05
C GLU A 94 3.34 -12.01 -13.04
N VAL A 95 3.67 -11.42 -11.91
CA VAL A 95 4.41 -12.11 -10.84
C VAL A 95 3.51 -12.64 -9.73
N VAL A 96 2.22 -12.32 -9.77
CA VAL A 96 1.21 -12.89 -8.86
C VAL A 96 0.82 -14.27 -9.38
N THR A 97 1.25 -15.33 -8.71
CA THR A 97 0.94 -16.72 -9.10
C THR A 97 -0.15 -17.32 -8.23
N SER A 98 0.23 -17.98 -7.15
CA SER A 98 -0.72 -18.62 -6.21
C SER A 98 -0.83 -17.88 -4.88
N GLY A 99 0.07 -16.98 -4.58
CA GLY A 99 0.09 -16.23 -3.32
C GLY A 99 0.07 -14.72 -3.54
N LEU A 100 -0.65 -14.01 -2.67
CA LEU A 100 -0.73 -12.55 -2.68
C LEU A 100 -0.77 -12.01 -1.26
N GLY A 101 0.05 -10.99 -0.99
CA GLY A 101 -0.04 -10.17 0.22
C GLY A 101 -0.83 -8.90 -0.04
N ILE A 102 -1.70 -8.51 0.88
CA ILE A 102 -2.43 -7.25 0.81
C ILE A 102 -2.35 -6.49 2.13
N ALA A 103 -2.38 -5.16 2.07
CA ALA A 103 -2.42 -4.29 3.23
C ALA A 103 -3.26 -3.04 2.97
N GLU A 104 -3.61 -2.30 4.02
CA GLU A 104 -4.36 -1.05 3.87
C GLU A 104 -3.57 -0.01 3.09
N GLY A 105 -2.33 0.23 3.49
CA GLY A 105 -1.47 1.29 2.97
C GLY A 105 -0.24 0.78 2.25
N ILE A 106 0.41 1.69 1.50
CA ILE A 106 1.62 1.40 0.75
C ILE A 106 2.77 1.00 1.69
N GLU A 107 2.97 1.73 2.78
CA GLU A 107 4.07 1.50 3.71
C GLU A 107 3.89 0.15 4.42
N THR A 108 2.67 -0.19 4.87
CA THR A 108 2.33 -1.47 5.50
C THR A 108 2.55 -2.64 4.53
N ALA A 109 2.11 -2.49 3.26
CA ALA A 109 2.34 -3.49 2.23
C ALA A 109 3.84 -3.71 1.94
N LEU A 110 4.62 -2.61 1.83
CA LEU A 110 6.05 -2.70 1.60
C LEU A 110 6.83 -3.24 2.81
N SER A 111 6.27 -3.13 4.02
CA SER A 111 6.80 -3.79 5.21
C SER A 111 6.52 -5.29 5.21
N LEU A 112 5.31 -5.71 4.83
CA LEU A 112 4.98 -7.12 4.61
C LEU A 112 5.94 -7.77 3.61
N ALA A 113 6.36 -7.03 2.59
CA ALA A 113 7.26 -7.51 1.55
C ALA A 113 8.65 -7.96 2.04
N HIS A 114 9.04 -7.69 3.29
CA HIS A 114 10.25 -8.29 3.88
C HIS A 114 10.14 -9.80 4.08
N GLY A 115 8.94 -10.30 4.33
CA GLY A 115 8.68 -11.72 4.58
C GLY A 115 7.89 -12.42 3.49
N PHE A 116 7.14 -11.67 2.69
CA PHE A 116 6.28 -12.24 1.65
C PHE A 116 6.02 -11.24 0.51
N ALA A 117 6.26 -11.67 -0.72
CA ALA A 117 5.92 -10.94 -1.95
C ALA A 117 5.38 -11.94 -2.98
N PRO A 118 4.53 -11.51 -3.94
CA PRO A 118 4.12 -10.15 -4.27
C PRO A 118 3.11 -9.54 -3.28
N VAL A 119 3.06 -8.21 -3.21
CA VAL A 119 2.12 -7.46 -2.34
C VAL A 119 1.44 -6.32 -3.07
N TRP A 120 0.17 -6.05 -2.70
CA TRP A 120 -0.61 -4.91 -3.16
C TRP A 120 -1.12 -4.07 -1.98
N ALA A 121 -1.41 -2.78 -2.22
CA ALA A 121 -2.01 -1.91 -1.21
C ALA A 121 -3.46 -1.57 -1.55
N CYS A 122 -4.36 -1.73 -0.58
CA CYS A 122 -5.80 -1.55 -0.74
C CYS A 122 -6.30 -0.11 -0.54
N ILE A 123 -5.40 0.88 -0.48
CA ILE A 123 -5.72 2.31 -0.32
C ILE A 123 -6.11 2.66 1.12
N ASP A 124 -7.09 1.96 1.69
CA ASP A 124 -7.62 2.14 3.06
C ASP A 124 -8.34 0.88 3.56
N ALA A 125 -8.74 0.87 4.85
CA ALA A 125 -9.47 -0.22 5.50
C ALA A 125 -10.80 -0.58 4.78
N GLY A 126 -11.49 0.42 4.21
CA GLY A 126 -12.75 0.18 3.50
C GLY A 126 -12.57 -0.60 2.20
N HIS A 127 -11.46 -0.37 1.50
CA HIS A 127 -11.08 -1.15 0.31
C HIS A 127 -10.55 -2.53 0.71
N LEU A 128 -9.76 -2.63 1.77
CA LEU A 128 -9.31 -3.91 2.32
C LEU A 128 -10.50 -4.80 2.68
N ALA A 129 -11.48 -4.29 3.43
CA ALA A 129 -12.69 -5.02 3.79
C ALA A 129 -13.48 -5.55 2.58
N LYS A 130 -13.38 -4.88 1.43
CA LYS A 130 -14.11 -5.21 0.20
C LYS A 130 -13.26 -5.89 -0.87
N PHE A 131 -11.99 -6.19 -0.58
CA PHE A 131 -11.09 -6.79 -1.54
C PHE A 131 -11.71 -8.07 -2.11
N PRO A 132 -11.87 -8.17 -3.45
CA PRO A 132 -12.60 -9.27 -4.08
C PRO A 132 -11.77 -10.55 -4.09
N VAL A 133 -12.44 -11.69 -4.20
CA VAL A 133 -11.77 -12.96 -4.46
C VAL A 133 -11.22 -12.95 -5.88
N LEU A 134 -9.94 -13.28 -6.00
CA LEU A 134 -9.23 -13.37 -7.27
C LEU A 134 -9.00 -14.84 -7.62
N ASN A 135 -9.30 -15.22 -8.85
CA ASN A 135 -9.09 -16.57 -9.33
C ASN A 135 -7.60 -16.92 -9.37
N GLY A 136 -7.25 -18.11 -8.92
CA GLY A 136 -5.88 -18.61 -8.94
C GLY A 136 -5.07 -18.34 -7.67
N ILE A 137 -5.52 -17.46 -6.78
CA ILE A 137 -4.88 -17.23 -5.48
C ILE A 137 -5.28 -18.37 -4.53
N GLN A 138 -4.28 -19.05 -3.98
CA GLN A 138 -4.41 -20.15 -3.02
C GLN A 138 -4.00 -19.73 -1.60
N ASP A 139 -3.12 -18.73 -1.49
CA ASP A 139 -2.64 -18.17 -0.23
C ASP A 139 -2.81 -16.65 -0.22
N LEU A 140 -3.58 -16.13 0.72
CA LEU A 140 -3.74 -14.69 0.95
C LEU A 140 -3.16 -14.30 2.31
N ILE A 141 -2.23 -13.34 2.32
CA ILE A 141 -1.73 -12.73 3.54
C ILE A 141 -2.26 -11.31 3.66
N ILE A 142 -2.96 -11.02 4.75
CA ILE A 142 -3.55 -9.71 5.04
C ILE A 142 -2.72 -9.06 6.15
N ALA A 143 -2.03 -7.95 5.86
CA ALA A 143 -1.41 -7.12 6.88
C ALA A 143 -2.34 -5.94 7.20
N ALA A 144 -2.89 -5.94 8.39
CA ALA A 144 -3.84 -4.94 8.85
C ALA A 144 -3.23 -4.07 9.96
N ASP A 145 -3.64 -2.81 10.01
CA ASP A 145 -3.30 -1.92 11.12
C ASP A 145 -3.93 -2.47 12.40
N ASN A 146 -3.20 -2.43 13.52
CA ASN A 146 -3.67 -2.97 14.79
C ASN A 146 -4.56 -1.97 15.54
N ASP A 147 -5.57 -1.47 14.86
CA ASP A 147 -6.64 -0.66 15.45
C ASP A 147 -8.02 -1.33 15.21
N PRO A 148 -9.09 -0.88 15.86
CA PRO A 148 -10.41 -1.50 15.70
C PRO A 148 -10.90 -1.55 14.25
N ARG A 149 -10.62 -0.50 13.46
CA ARG A 149 -11.05 -0.41 12.06
C ARG A 149 -10.25 -1.34 11.15
N GLY A 150 -8.94 -1.42 11.35
CA GLY A 150 -8.05 -2.33 10.62
C GLY A 150 -8.38 -3.79 10.88
N ARG A 151 -8.60 -4.15 12.16
CA ARG A 151 -9.02 -5.50 12.54
C ARG A 151 -10.36 -5.89 11.93
N GLU A 152 -11.38 -5.03 12.02
CA GLU A 152 -12.69 -5.27 11.40
C GLU A 152 -12.58 -5.44 9.87
N ALA A 153 -11.77 -4.63 9.22
CA ALA A 153 -11.54 -4.72 7.78
C ALA A 153 -10.84 -6.02 7.38
N ALA A 154 -9.84 -6.44 8.14
CA ALA A 154 -9.14 -7.71 7.91
C ALA A 154 -10.05 -8.91 8.13
N ASP A 155 -10.85 -8.92 9.20
CA ASP A 155 -11.82 -9.98 9.48
C ASP A 155 -12.87 -10.10 8.37
N ALA A 156 -13.39 -8.98 7.88
CA ALA A 156 -14.36 -8.97 6.76
C ALA A 156 -13.72 -9.49 5.46
N CYS A 157 -12.49 -9.13 5.18
CA CYS A 157 -11.74 -9.65 4.04
C CYS A 157 -11.47 -11.15 4.20
N ALA A 158 -10.94 -11.57 5.34
CA ALA A 158 -10.64 -12.96 5.64
C ALA A 158 -11.88 -13.86 5.54
N ALA A 159 -13.03 -13.42 6.08
CA ALA A 159 -14.28 -14.14 5.98
C ALA A 159 -14.74 -14.32 4.51
N ARG A 160 -14.54 -13.31 3.65
CA ARG A 160 -14.86 -13.42 2.21
C ARG A 160 -13.98 -14.44 1.49
N TRP A 161 -12.74 -14.58 1.90
CA TRP A 161 -11.76 -15.44 1.25
C TRP A 161 -11.69 -16.85 1.82
N ALA A 162 -12.33 -17.12 2.99
CA ALA A 162 -12.15 -18.35 3.77
C ALA A 162 -12.46 -19.65 2.98
N ASP A 163 -13.42 -19.61 2.04
CA ASP A 163 -13.79 -20.75 1.20
C ASP A 163 -12.98 -20.83 -0.11
N HIS A 164 -12.06 -19.88 -0.36
CA HIS A 164 -11.39 -19.73 -1.64
C HIS A 164 -9.87 -19.90 -1.56
N ALA A 165 -9.25 -19.56 -0.43
CA ALA A 165 -7.80 -19.61 -0.24
C ALA A 165 -7.45 -19.86 1.24
N ALA A 166 -6.22 -20.27 1.50
CA ALA A 166 -5.65 -20.22 2.83
C ALA A 166 -5.39 -18.74 3.19
N VAL A 167 -6.02 -18.26 4.26
CA VAL A 167 -5.91 -16.85 4.68
C VAL A 167 -5.13 -16.75 5.97
N ARG A 168 -4.18 -15.84 6.00
CA ARG A 168 -3.44 -15.45 7.21
C ARG A 168 -3.57 -13.95 7.42
N VAL A 169 -3.96 -13.54 8.63
CA VAL A 169 -3.99 -12.14 9.04
C VAL A 169 -2.82 -11.87 9.96
N ILE A 170 -2.10 -10.79 9.68
CA ILE A 170 -0.93 -10.32 10.43
C ILE A 170 -1.25 -8.93 10.95
N HIS A 171 -0.99 -8.68 12.22
CA HIS A 171 -1.06 -7.38 12.86
C HIS A 171 0.28 -7.04 13.51
N ALA A 172 0.57 -5.75 13.68
CA ALA A 172 1.61 -5.32 14.60
C ALA A 172 1.26 -5.78 16.04
N GLU A 173 2.27 -6.05 16.88
CA GLU A 173 2.03 -6.44 18.28
C GLU A 173 1.47 -5.29 19.11
N THR A 174 1.94 -4.06 18.83
CA THR A 174 1.52 -2.86 19.55
C THR A 174 0.14 -2.40 19.09
N ASP A 175 -0.77 -2.20 20.05
CA ASP A 175 -2.11 -1.67 19.79
C ASP A 175 -2.04 -0.26 19.20
N GLY A 176 -2.77 -0.02 18.12
CA GLY A 176 -2.77 1.23 17.35
C GLY A 176 -1.59 1.42 16.39
N ALA A 177 -0.64 0.47 16.32
CA ALA A 177 0.47 0.50 15.37
C ALA A 177 0.12 -0.19 14.05
N ASP A 178 0.84 0.17 13.00
CA ASP A 178 0.87 -0.58 11.76
C ASP A 178 2.14 -1.45 11.66
N LEU A 179 2.17 -2.37 10.69
CA LEU A 179 3.33 -3.27 10.50
C LEU A 179 4.61 -2.48 10.16
N ASN A 180 4.52 -1.30 9.54
CA ASN A 180 5.68 -0.47 9.27
C ASN A 180 6.31 0.10 10.55
N ASP A 181 5.47 0.49 11.52
CA ASP A 181 5.95 0.98 12.81
C ASP A 181 6.72 -0.12 13.55
N GLU A 182 6.25 -1.37 13.48
CA GLU A 182 6.88 -2.51 14.12
C GLU A 182 8.21 -2.89 13.44
N VAL A 183 8.23 -3.05 12.12
CA VAL A 183 9.46 -3.35 11.37
C VAL A 183 10.52 -2.27 11.59
N HIS A 184 10.11 -1.01 11.69
CA HIS A 184 11.01 0.10 11.98
C HIS A 184 11.68 -0.05 13.36
N SER A 185 10.99 -0.60 14.35
CA SER A 185 11.54 -0.84 15.68
C SER A 185 12.60 -1.93 15.73
N TRP A 186 12.63 -2.87 14.76
CA TRP A 186 13.61 -3.94 14.71
C TRP A 186 14.99 -3.52 14.21
N VAL A 187 15.09 -2.35 13.60
CA VAL A 187 16.31 -1.87 12.93
C VAL A 187 17.01 -0.74 13.72
N MET A 188 16.36 -0.20 14.75
CA MET A 188 16.94 0.80 15.66
C MET A 188 17.56 0.14 16.89
#